data_d9de8bcd59d5359fb3d39375078c751a
#
_entry.id   d9de8bcd59d5359fb3d39375078c751a
#
_cell.length_a   1.000
_cell.length_b   1.000
_cell.length_c   1.000
_cell.angle_alpha   90.00
_cell.angle_beta   90.00
_cell.angle_gamma   90.00
#
_symmetry.space_group_name_H-M   'P 1'
#
loop_
_entity.id
_entity.type
_entity.pdbx_description
1 polymer ?
#
loop_
_entity_poly.entity_id
_entity_poly.type
_entity_poly.pdbx_seq_one_letter_code
_entity_poly.pdbx_strand_id
1 'polypeptide(L)'
;DQMVAAGCAKKLIFSWLGNPGVGSLHAIRRRTEPAALAAGETLLEVEEYSHHGMVGRYVAGAHRLPFYPLRSYSESDLPNVNPLIRQVESPYGDGKIWAVPPLNPDVAIIHAQRADEEGNVQMWGLLGCQKEAAFAAKRVIAVVEEIVPTSVVRADPNRTIIPGLIVDAVVHEPYGAHPSYVQGGYDRDNAFYREWDAISRDAAATDAWLKEWVYDLPDRAAYVAKFG
;
A
#
# COMPACT_ATOMS: atom_id res chain seq x y z
N ASP A 1 8.40 4.40 -3.55
CA ASP A 1 9.42 5.34 -3.98
C ASP A 1 9.48 5.43 -5.51
N GLN A 2 9.53 4.29 -6.25
CA GLN A 2 9.59 4.23 -7.71
C GLN A 2 8.41 4.93 -8.40
N MET A 3 7.17 4.69 -7.97
CA MET A 3 5.99 5.36 -8.54
C MET A 3 6.02 6.88 -8.35
N VAL A 4 6.57 7.35 -7.23
CA VAL A 4 6.75 8.78 -6.97
C VAL A 4 7.85 9.34 -7.89
N ALA A 5 8.96 8.62 -8.03
CA ALA A 5 10.02 8.97 -8.96
C ALA A 5 9.51 9.05 -10.42
N ALA A 6 8.67 8.10 -10.83
CA ALA A 6 8.06 8.06 -12.16
C ALA A 6 6.95 9.12 -12.37
N GLY A 7 6.68 9.98 -11.39
CA GLY A 7 5.64 11.00 -11.51
C GLY A 7 4.19 10.49 -11.45
N CYS A 8 3.99 9.22 -11.07
CA CYS A 8 2.66 8.59 -11.03
C CYS A 8 1.80 8.98 -9.82
N ALA A 9 2.36 9.72 -8.84
CA ALA A 9 1.67 10.11 -7.63
C ALA A 9 1.65 11.63 -7.46
N LYS A 10 0.47 12.18 -7.13
CA LYS A 10 0.26 13.60 -6.76
C LYS A 10 0.07 13.74 -5.25
N LYS A 11 -0.49 12.70 -4.63
CA LYS A 11 -0.77 12.65 -3.18
C LYS A 11 -0.42 11.28 -2.64
N LEU A 12 0.12 11.24 -1.43
CA LEU A 12 0.43 10.03 -0.69
C LEU A 12 -0.29 10.06 0.66
N ILE A 13 -1.18 9.10 0.89
CA ILE A 13 -1.86 8.89 2.17
C ILE A 13 -1.27 7.65 2.81
N PHE A 14 -0.70 7.79 4.00
CA PHE A 14 0.10 6.71 4.59
C PHE A 14 0.11 6.75 6.12
N SER A 15 0.65 5.69 6.71
CA SER A 15 0.89 5.61 8.15
C SER A 15 2.35 5.38 8.52
N TRP A 16 3.18 5.06 7.53
CA TRP A 16 4.62 4.88 7.71
C TRP A 16 5.32 4.81 6.37
N LEU A 17 6.50 5.44 6.28
CA LEU A 17 7.35 5.43 5.09
C LEU A 17 8.80 5.15 5.52
N GLY A 18 9.36 4.05 5.07
CA GLY A 18 10.76 3.73 5.33
C GLY A 18 11.17 2.32 4.92
N ASN A 19 12.47 2.13 4.82
CA ASN A 19 13.12 0.84 4.54
C ASN A 19 14.17 0.56 5.63
N PRO A 20 13.77 0.23 6.86
CA PRO A 20 14.71 0.07 7.96
C PRO A 20 15.76 -1.00 7.65
N GLY A 21 17.04 -0.65 7.86
CA GLY A 21 18.18 -1.53 7.66
C GLY A 21 18.64 -1.72 6.21
N VAL A 22 17.94 -1.15 5.22
CA VAL A 22 18.27 -1.34 3.79
C VAL A 22 18.21 -0.05 2.96
N GLY A 23 18.16 1.12 3.59
CA GLY A 23 18.23 2.40 2.90
C GLY A 23 17.06 3.34 3.18
N SER A 24 16.94 4.39 2.37
CA SER A 24 15.97 5.46 2.50
C SER A 24 15.09 5.60 1.23
N LEU A 25 14.00 6.35 1.35
CA LEU A 25 13.08 6.66 0.24
C LEU A 25 13.44 8.03 -0.35
N HIS A 26 14.52 8.09 -1.12
CA HIS A 26 15.10 9.35 -1.56
C HIS A 26 14.21 10.10 -2.57
N ALA A 27 13.50 9.41 -3.45
CA ALA A 27 12.59 10.06 -4.39
C ALA A 27 11.39 10.71 -3.68
N ILE A 28 10.80 10.05 -2.67
CA ILE A 28 9.74 10.65 -1.84
C ILE A 28 10.28 11.87 -1.09
N ARG A 29 11.45 11.75 -0.47
CA ARG A 29 12.07 12.87 0.26
C ARG A 29 12.27 14.09 -0.63
N ARG A 30 12.86 13.90 -1.82
CA ARG A 30 13.03 15.01 -2.78
C ARG A 30 11.70 15.70 -3.12
N ARG A 31 10.63 14.93 -3.28
CA ARG A 31 9.31 15.46 -3.67
C ARG A 31 8.49 16.03 -2.51
N THR A 32 8.93 15.85 -1.26
CA THR A 32 8.26 16.37 -0.06
C THR A 32 9.02 17.52 0.61
N GLU A 33 10.28 17.72 0.28
CA GLU A 33 11.12 18.77 0.86
C GLU A 33 10.94 20.12 0.11
N PRO A 34 11.02 21.27 0.81
CA PRO A 34 10.88 22.59 0.18
C PRO A 34 11.88 22.87 -0.95
N ALA A 35 13.03 22.20 -0.93
CA ALA A 35 14.03 22.29 -1.99
C ALA A 35 13.49 21.86 -3.36
N ALA A 36 12.49 20.98 -3.41
CA ALA A 36 11.85 20.57 -4.66
C ALA A 36 11.20 21.75 -5.39
N LEU A 37 10.53 22.65 -4.66
CA LEU A 37 9.95 23.87 -5.26
C LEU A 37 11.02 24.79 -5.85
N ALA A 38 12.17 24.92 -5.20
CA ALA A 38 13.29 25.71 -5.70
C ALA A 38 13.88 25.12 -6.98
N ALA A 39 13.78 23.78 -7.16
CA ALA A 39 14.18 23.06 -8.37
C ALA A 39 13.10 23.07 -9.48
N GLY A 40 11.93 23.70 -9.24
CA GLY A 40 10.83 23.74 -10.20
C GLY A 40 9.96 22.47 -10.24
N GLU A 41 10.12 21.57 -9.25
CA GLU A 41 9.31 20.37 -9.14
C GLU A 41 7.97 20.64 -8.43
N THR A 42 6.96 19.83 -8.73
CA THR A 42 5.69 19.85 -7.99
C THR A 42 5.84 19.04 -6.71
N LEU A 43 5.52 19.64 -5.56
CA LEU A 43 5.51 18.92 -4.29
C LEU A 43 4.49 17.77 -4.32
N LEU A 44 4.91 16.65 -3.73
CA LEU A 44 4.01 15.56 -3.40
C LEU A 44 3.17 15.97 -2.18
N GLU A 45 1.86 15.98 -2.31
CA GLU A 45 0.97 16.17 -1.17
C GLU A 45 1.07 14.95 -0.25
N VAL A 46 1.24 15.16 1.06
CA VAL A 46 1.33 14.10 2.05
C VAL A 46 0.23 14.23 3.09
N GLU A 47 -0.34 13.10 3.47
CA GLU A 47 -1.40 12.98 4.48
C GLU A 47 -1.07 11.80 5.40
N GLU A 48 -0.52 12.08 6.57
CA GLU A 48 0.00 11.08 7.49
C GLU A 48 -1.00 10.76 8.62
N TYR A 49 -1.05 9.47 8.99
CA TYR A 49 -1.81 8.94 10.13
C TYR A 49 -0.95 7.96 10.93
N SER A 50 -1.36 7.65 12.16
CA SER A 50 -0.85 6.46 12.85
C SER A 50 -1.33 5.18 12.12
N HIS A 51 -0.66 4.05 12.35
CA HIS A 51 -1.12 2.76 11.79
C HIS A 51 -2.57 2.47 12.19
N HIS A 52 -2.92 2.69 13.46
CA HIS A 52 -4.29 2.50 13.96
C HIS A 52 -5.26 3.46 13.27
N GLY A 53 -4.90 4.74 13.10
CA GLY A 53 -5.73 5.71 12.38
C GLY A 53 -5.96 5.31 10.92
N MET A 54 -4.92 4.83 10.24
CA MET A 54 -5.02 4.41 8.85
C MET A 54 -5.91 3.18 8.67
N VAL A 55 -5.74 2.16 9.53
CA VAL A 55 -6.64 0.99 9.57
C VAL A 55 -8.06 1.43 9.89
N GLY A 56 -8.24 2.30 10.89
CA GLY A 56 -9.55 2.85 11.24
C GLY A 56 -10.26 3.57 10.09
N ARG A 57 -9.53 4.27 9.24
CA ARG A 57 -10.07 4.89 8.02
C ARG A 57 -10.63 3.85 7.05
N TYR A 58 -9.90 2.76 6.80
CA TYR A 58 -10.39 1.66 5.96
C TYR A 58 -11.56 0.94 6.61
N VAL A 59 -11.52 0.67 7.93
CA VAL A 59 -12.65 0.09 8.65
C VAL A 59 -13.90 0.96 8.52
N ALA A 60 -13.77 2.29 8.72
CA ALA A 60 -14.88 3.20 8.55
C ALA A 60 -15.42 3.18 7.10
N GLY A 61 -14.54 3.15 6.11
CA GLY A 61 -14.92 3.03 4.70
C GLY A 61 -15.67 1.74 4.40
N ALA A 62 -15.14 0.60 4.82
CA ALA A 62 -15.71 -0.74 4.62
C ALA A 62 -17.09 -0.89 5.28
N HIS A 63 -17.27 -0.33 6.47
CA HIS A 63 -18.51 -0.40 7.22
C HIS A 63 -19.47 0.78 6.99
N ARG A 64 -19.12 1.71 6.09
CA ARG A 64 -19.91 2.93 5.81
C ARG A 64 -20.17 3.78 7.04
N LEU A 65 -19.20 3.83 7.96
CA LEU A 65 -19.26 4.68 9.13
C LEU A 65 -18.90 6.13 8.77
N PRO A 66 -19.49 7.14 9.44
CA PRO A 66 -19.17 8.54 9.17
C PRO A 66 -17.77 8.93 9.59
N PHE A 67 -17.18 8.23 10.56
CA PHE A 67 -15.80 8.36 11.03
C PHE A 67 -15.42 7.14 11.88
N TYR A 68 -14.11 6.99 12.13
CA TYR A 68 -13.59 5.99 13.09
C TYR A 68 -13.13 6.69 14.37
N PRO A 69 -13.70 6.36 15.55
CA PRO A 69 -13.29 6.93 16.83
C PRO A 69 -12.05 6.21 17.37
N LEU A 70 -11.12 6.96 17.98
CA LEU A 70 -9.92 6.38 18.58
C LEU A 70 -9.33 7.28 19.68
N ARG A 71 -8.50 6.70 20.55
CA ARG A 71 -7.82 7.42 21.64
C ARG A 71 -6.34 7.67 21.40
N SER A 72 -5.77 7.11 20.31
CA SER A 72 -4.33 7.01 20.07
C SER A 72 -3.61 8.32 19.70
N TYR A 73 -4.32 9.42 19.53
CA TYR A 73 -3.71 10.72 19.18
C TYR A 73 -3.52 11.69 20.35
N SER A 74 -3.81 11.29 21.58
CA SER A 74 -3.75 12.19 22.75
C SER A 74 -2.35 12.70 23.05
N GLU A 75 -1.32 11.90 22.71
CA GLU A 75 0.10 12.21 22.93
C GLU A 75 0.87 12.31 21.60
N SER A 76 0.21 12.73 20.52
CA SER A 76 0.78 12.80 19.19
C SER A 76 0.67 14.19 18.59
N ASP A 77 1.70 14.61 17.84
CA ASP A 77 1.68 15.85 17.08
C ASP A 77 0.94 15.73 15.73
N LEU A 78 0.56 14.52 15.31
CA LEU A 78 -0.16 14.32 14.04
C LEU A 78 -1.42 15.19 13.89
N PRO A 79 -2.25 15.40 14.92
CA PRO A 79 -3.41 16.30 14.81
C PRO A 79 -3.04 17.76 14.53
N ASN A 80 -1.83 18.19 14.87
CA ASN A 80 -1.36 19.56 14.65
C ASN A 80 -1.01 19.81 13.18
N VAL A 81 -0.65 18.75 12.43
CA VAL A 81 -0.23 18.82 11.02
C VAL A 81 -1.25 18.23 10.06
N ASN A 82 -2.19 17.43 10.56
CA ASN A 82 -3.25 16.82 9.75
C ASN A 82 -4.64 17.26 10.24
N PRO A 83 -5.28 18.25 9.56
CA PRO A 83 -6.56 18.81 9.99
C PRO A 83 -7.74 17.84 9.85
N LEU A 84 -7.54 16.67 9.25
CA LEU A 84 -8.55 15.61 9.14
C LEU A 84 -8.62 14.74 10.40
N ILE A 85 -7.62 14.83 11.29
CA ILE A 85 -7.66 14.20 12.61
C ILE A 85 -8.35 15.19 13.57
N ARG A 86 -9.58 14.89 13.97
CA ARG A 86 -10.43 15.84 14.74
C ARG A 86 -10.88 15.26 16.05
N GLN A 87 -11.23 16.13 16.98
CA GLN A 87 -11.91 15.73 18.22
C GLN A 87 -13.44 15.79 18.05
N VAL A 88 -14.11 14.80 18.62
CA VAL A 88 -15.58 14.73 18.71
C VAL A 88 -15.98 14.41 20.15
N GLU A 89 -17.15 14.89 20.59
CA GLU A 89 -17.70 14.51 21.89
C GLU A 89 -18.16 13.05 21.87
N SER A 90 -17.78 12.30 22.89
CA SER A 90 -18.25 10.93 23.04
C SER A 90 -19.72 10.93 23.56
N PRO A 91 -20.63 10.23 22.88
CA PRO A 91 -22.00 10.12 23.35
C PRO A 91 -22.14 9.29 24.62
N TYR A 92 -21.08 8.66 25.08
CA TYR A 92 -21.06 7.80 26.28
C TYR A 92 -20.42 8.46 27.52
N GLY A 93 -20.19 9.77 27.48
CA GLY A 93 -19.69 10.53 28.63
C GLY A 93 -18.20 10.47 28.89
N ASP A 94 -17.42 9.94 27.95
CA ASP A 94 -15.94 9.84 28.04
C ASP A 94 -15.20 11.15 27.72
N GLY A 95 -15.93 12.24 27.53
CA GLY A 95 -15.36 13.51 27.05
C GLY A 95 -15.02 13.46 25.56
N LYS A 96 -14.00 14.22 25.17
CA LYS A 96 -13.55 14.28 23.77
C LYS A 96 -12.66 13.11 23.40
N ILE A 97 -12.91 12.54 22.24
CA ILE A 97 -12.11 11.48 21.61
C ILE A 97 -11.67 11.94 20.21
N TRP A 98 -10.61 11.34 19.70
CA TRP A 98 -10.16 11.59 18.34
C TRP A 98 -11.01 10.83 17.33
N ALA A 99 -11.09 11.36 16.12
CA ALA A 99 -11.81 10.76 15.00
C ALA A 99 -11.03 10.99 13.69
N VAL A 100 -11.07 9.99 12.83
CA VAL A 100 -10.53 10.07 11.47
C VAL A 100 -11.64 9.79 10.46
N PRO A 101 -11.65 10.45 9.28
CA PRO A 101 -12.66 10.24 8.25
C PRO A 101 -12.51 8.87 7.58
N PRO A 102 -13.57 8.32 6.98
CA PRO A 102 -13.46 7.10 6.17
C PRO A 102 -12.54 7.31 4.97
N LEU A 103 -11.91 6.22 4.51
CA LEU A 103 -11.16 6.16 3.27
C LEU A 103 -11.79 5.12 2.36
N ASN A 104 -12.28 5.57 1.20
CA ASN A 104 -12.90 4.72 0.19
C ASN A 104 -12.12 4.85 -1.12
N PRO A 105 -11.12 4.00 -1.37
CA PRO A 105 -10.36 3.99 -2.62
C PRO A 105 -11.27 3.71 -3.83
N ASP A 106 -10.98 4.30 -4.97
CA ASP A 106 -11.64 3.92 -6.22
C ASP A 106 -11.23 2.51 -6.64
N VAL A 107 -9.95 2.15 -6.42
CA VAL A 107 -9.41 0.83 -6.70
C VAL A 107 -8.51 0.39 -5.54
N ALA A 108 -8.71 -0.82 -5.02
CA ALA A 108 -7.74 -1.53 -4.18
C ALA A 108 -7.00 -2.54 -5.05
N ILE A 109 -5.67 -2.47 -5.07
CA ILE A 109 -4.80 -3.47 -5.68
C ILE A 109 -4.17 -4.25 -4.54
N ILE A 110 -4.51 -5.53 -4.42
CA ILE A 110 -4.09 -6.41 -3.34
C ILE A 110 -3.24 -7.53 -3.91
N HIS A 111 -2.03 -7.70 -3.39
CA HIS A 111 -1.20 -8.86 -3.69
C HIS A 111 -1.48 -9.99 -2.69
N ALA A 112 -1.59 -11.22 -3.19
CA ALA A 112 -1.91 -12.39 -2.38
C ALA A 112 -1.19 -13.65 -2.89
N GLN A 113 -1.16 -14.70 -2.07
CA GLN A 113 -0.54 -15.94 -2.46
C GLN A 113 -1.33 -16.64 -3.57
N ARG A 114 -2.65 -16.72 -3.45
CA ARG A 114 -3.46 -17.36 -4.48
C ARG A 114 -4.91 -16.89 -4.51
N ALA A 115 -5.56 -17.12 -5.64
CA ALA A 115 -7.01 -17.02 -5.79
C ALA A 115 -7.54 -18.16 -6.62
N ASP A 116 -8.85 -18.40 -6.58
CA ASP A 116 -9.52 -19.26 -7.54
C ASP A 116 -10.14 -18.46 -8.69
N GLU A 117 -10.69 -19.17 -9.69
CA GLU A 117 -11.35 -18.57 -10.84
C GLU A 117 -12.65 -17.82 -10.49
N GLU A 118 -13.22 -18.09 -9.29
CA GLU A 118 -14.38 -17.38 -8.75
C GLU A 118 -13.99 -16.07 -8.03
N GLY A 119 -12.67 -15.78 -7.95
CA GLY A 119 -12.13 -14.58 -7.30
C GLY A 119 -11.98 -14.68 -5.78
N ASN A 120 -12.10 -15.86 -5.19
CA ASN A 120 -11.85 -16.03 -3.76
C ASN A 120 -10.35 -15.99 -3.48
N VAL A 121 -9.90 -14.98 -2.73
CA VAL A 121 -8.48 -14.70 -2.49
C VAL A 121 -8.05 -15.26 -1.14
N GLN A 122 -7.02 -16.09 -1.16
CA GLN A 122 -6.42 -16.67 0.03
C GLN A 122 -5.09 -16.02 0.36
N MET A 123 -4.95 -15.65 1.63
CA MET A 123 -3.77 -14.99 2.17
C MET A 123 -3.40 -15.60 3.51
N TRP A 124 -2.08 -15.66 3.80
CA TRP A 124 -1.54 -16.09 5.09
C TRP A 124 -0.22 -15.41 5.39
N GLY A 125 0.25 -15.55 6.63
CA GLY A 125 1.40 -14.83 7.16
C GLY A 125 0.99 -13.58 7.92
N LEU A 126 1.76 -12.52 7.81
CA LEU A 126 1.42 -11.24 8.42
C LEU A 126 0.39 -10.51 7.55
N LEU A 127 -0.84 -10.49 8.05
CA LEU A 127 -1.90 -9.71 7.43
C LEU A 127 -1.88 -8.29 8.00
N GLY A 128 -1.90 -7.30 7.11
CA GLY A 128 -2.10 -5.89 7.46
C GLY A 128 -3.57 -5.50 7.31
N CYS A 129 -3.84 -4.41 6.59
CA CYS A 129 -5.19 -3.90 6.35
C CYS A 129 -5.76 -4.28 4.96
N GLN A 130 -5.26 -5.34 4.34
CA GLN A 130 -5.67 -5.75 2.99
C GLN A 130 -7.18 -6.02 2.91
N LYS A 131 -7.72 -6.73 3.91
CA LYS A 131 -9.14 -7.01 4.00
C LYS A 131 -9.96 -5.72 4.05
N GLU A 132 -9.66 -4.85 4.99
CA GLU A 132 -10.37 -3.59 5.21
C GLU A 132 -10.26 -2.69 3.99
N ALA A 133 -9.08 -2.62 3.35
CA ALA A 133 -8.86 -1.83 2.14
C ALA A 133 -9.69 -2.36 0.95
N ALA A 134 -9.75 -3.69 0.78
CA ALA A 134 -10.58 -4.31 -0.24
C ALA A 134 -12.07 -4.01 -0.04
N PHE A 135 -12.58 -4.19 1.18
CA PHE A 135 -14.00 -3.90 1.49
C PHE A 135 -14.35 -2.40 1.45
N ALA A 136 -13.37 -1.52 1.65
CA ALA A 136 -13.57 -0.07 1.57
C ALA A 136 -13.56 0.47 0.13
N ALA A 137 -12.94 -0.25 -0.80
CA ALA A 137 -12.78 0.18 -2.19
C ALA A 137 -14.05 0.01 -3.02
N LYS A 138 -14.15 0.77 -4.12
CA LYS A 138 -15.21 0.60 -5.11
C LYS A 138 -14.95 -0.56 -6.06
N ARG A 139 -13.68 -0.87 -6.33
CA ARG A 139 -13.22 -1.99 -7.15
C ARG A 139 -12.01 -2.65 -6.51
N VAL A 140 -11.89 -3.96 -6.69
CA VAL A 140 -10.81 -4.77 -6.14
C VAL A 140 -10.12 -5.55 -7.26
N ILE A 141 -8.82 -5.36 -7.39
CA ILE A 141 -7.95 -6.16 -8.26
C ILE A 141 -7.04 -6.99 -7.35
N ALA A 142 -7.17 -8.31 -7.44
CA ALA A 142 -6.29 -9.25 -6.75
C ALA A 142 -5.17 -9.68 -7.70
N VAL A 143 -3.93 -9.37 -7.34
CA VAL A 143 -2.72 -9.86 -8.03
C VAL A 143 -2.20 -11.05 -7.24
N VAL A 144 -2.05 -12.20 -7.88
CA VAL A 144 -1.77 -13.45 -7.19
C VAL A 144 -0.59 -14.20 -7.80
N GLU A 145 0.14 -14.91 -6.95
CA GLU A 145 1.23 -15.80 -7.37
C GLU A 145 0.70 -17.04 -8.08
N GLU A 146 -0.52 -17.49 -7.75
CA GLU A 146 -1.10 -18.70 -8.27
C GLU A 146 -2.62 -18.59 -8.42
N ILE A 147 -3.17 -19.12 -9.53
CA ILE A 147 -4.61 -19.38 -9.68
C ILE A 147 -4.82 -20.87 -9.48
N VAL A 148 -5.70 -21.23 -8.52
CA VAL A 148 -5.96 -22.61 -8.14
C VAL A 148 -7.42 -23.00 -8.37
N PRO A 149 -7.74 -24.30 -8.51
CA PRO A 149 -9.12 -24.75 -8.55
C PRO A 149 -9.89 -24.36 -7.28
N THR A 150 -11.17 -24.02 -7.40
CA THR A 150 -12.05 -23.66 -6.27
C THR A 150 -12.11 -24.74 -5.18
N SER A 151 -11.91 -26.00 -5.54
CA SER A 151 -11.83 -27.11 -4.56
C SER A 151 -10.66 -26.94 -3.57
N VAL A 152 -9.53 -26.37 -4.00
CA VAL A 152 -8.37 -26.09 -3.16
C VAL A 152 -8.70 -24.99 -2.16
N VAL A 153 -9.40 -23.95 -2.60
CA VAL A 153 -9.85 -22.85 -1.72
C VAL A 153 -10.86 -23.37 -0.70
N ARG A 154 -11.82 -24.17 -1.13
CA ARG A 154 -12.83 -24.78 -0.24
C ARG A 154 -12.27 -25.75 0.78
N ALA A 155 -11.14 -26.38 0.49
CA ALA A 155 -10.47 -27.29 1.43
C ALA A 155 -9.84 -26.57 2.63
N ASP A 156 -9.54 -25.27 2.51
CA ASP A 156 -8.99 -24.44 3.59
C ASP A 156 -9.65 -23.05 3.60
N PRO A 157 -10.93 -22.96 3.99
CA PRO A 157 -11.70 -21.72 3.91
C PRO A 157 -11.19 -20.63 4.85
N ASN A 158 -10.46 -20.98 5.91
CA ASN A 158 -9.94 -20.03 6.89
C ASN A 158 -8.88 -19.07 6.30
N ARG A 159 -8.24 -19.44 5.20
CA ARG A 159 -7.30 -18.57 4.47
C ARG A 159 -8.00 -17.62 3.50
N THR A 160 -9.29 -17.78 3.24
CA THR A 160 -10.03 -16.89 2.35
C THR A 160 -10.32 -15.57 3.07
N ILE A 161 -9.49 -14.59 2.80
CA ILE A 161 -9.55 -13.25 3.44
C ILE A 161 -10.44 -12.30 2.65
N ILE A 162 -10.43 -12.40 1.32
CA ILE A 162 -11.25 -11.57 0.43
C ILE A 162 -12.13 -12.51 -0.40
N PRO A 163 -13.45 -12.47 -0.21
CA PRO A 163 -14.37 -13.31 -0.98
C PRO A 163 -14.51 -12.79 -2.42
N GLY A 164 -14.71 -13.69 -3.36
CA GLY A 164 -14.89 -13.37 -4.78
C GLY A 164 -16.02 -12.39 -5.07
N LEU A 165 -17.01 -12.33 -4.19
CA LEU A 165 -18.14 -11.40 -4.27
C LEU A 165 -17.74 -9.93 -4.46
N ILE A 166 -16.57 -9.51 -3.93
CA ILE A 166 -16.11 -8.13 -3.98
C ILE A 166 -14.88 -7.94 -4.88
N VAL A 167 -14.43 -8.99 -5.56
CA VAL A 167 -13.25 -8.96 -6.44
C VAL A 167 -13.69 -8.72 -7.87
N ASP A 168 -13.23 -7.66 -8.50
CA ASP A 168 -13.55 -7.33 -9.89
C ASP A 168 -12.62 -8.03 -10.89
N ALA A 169 -11.38 -8.27 -10.51
CA ALA A 169 -10.40 -8.94 -11.36
C ALA A 169 -9.36 -9.72 -10.55
N VAL A 170 -8.95 -10.87 -11.08
CA VAL A 170 -7.80 -11.65 -10.62
C VAL A 170 -6.73 -11.58 -11.70
N VAL A 171 -5.52 -11.21 -11.32
CA VAL A 171 -4.35 -11.13 -12.20
C VAL A 171 -3.32 -12.15 -11.71
N HIS A 172 -2.96 -13.11 -12.55
CA HIS A 172 -1.87 -14.05 -12.27
C HIS A 172 -0.54 -13.39 -12.60
N GLU A 173 0.23 -13.06 -11.57
CA GLU A 173 1.52 -12.39 -11.73
C GLU A 173 2.54 -12.96 -10.73
N PRO A 174 3.23 -14.04 -11.10
CA PRO A 174 4.29 -14.62 -10.28
C PRO A 174 5.39 -13.59 -10.01
N TYR A 175 5.95 -13.62 -8.81
CA TYR A 175 6.91 -12.62 -8.33
C TYR A 175 6.33 -11.19 -8.28
N GLY A 176 5.01 -11.04 -8.25
CA GLY A 176 4.33 -9.75 -8.27
C GLY A 176 4.66 -8.85 -7.07
N ALA A 177 5.06 -9.41 -5.93
CA ALA A 177 5.46 -8.64 -4.74
C ALA A 177 6.93 -8.22 -4.73
N HIS A 178 7.78 -8.75 -5.64
CA HIS A 178 9.20 -8.37 -5.68
C HIS A 178 9.38 -6.84 -5.76
N PRO A 179 10.27 -6.22 -4.98
CA PRO A 179 11.34 -6.79 -4.12
C PRO A 179 10.91 -7.16 -2.69
N SER A 180 9.61 -7.12 -2.37
CA SER A 180 9.09 -7.62 -1.09
C SER A 180 9.00 -9.15 -1.10
N TYR A 181 8.53 -9.73 0.01
CA TYR A 181 8.40 -11.17 0.16
C TYR A 181 6.96 -11.65 -0.01
N VAL A 182 6.81 -12.94 -0.29
CA VAL A 182 5.53 -13.65 -0.20
C VAL A 182 5.71 -14.83 0.74
N GLN A 183 4.98 -14.83 1.86
CA GLN A 183 5.08 -15.88 2.87
C GLN A 183 4.79 -17.25 2.27
N GLY A 184 5.79 -18.14 2.32
CA GLY A 184 5.72 -19.48 1.72
C GLY A 184 6.03 -19.52 0.21
N GLY A 185 6.35 -18.39 -0.41
CA GLY A 185 6.80 -18.27 -1.80
C GLY A 185 8.28 -17.91 -1.89
N TYR A 186 8.62 -16.66 -1.66
CA TYR A 186 9.98 -16.15 -1.77
C TYR A 186 10.29 -15.09 -0.71
N ASP A 187 11.57 -14.94 -0.41
CA ASP A 187 12.08 -13.99 0.57
C ASP A 187 12.20 -12.57 0.01
N ARG A 188 12.33 -11.60 0.92
CA ARG A 188 12.58 -10.20 0.59
C ARG A 188 13.97 -10.04 -0.02
N ASP A 189 14.04 -9.35 -1.15
CA ASP A 189 15.31 -9.01 -1.80
C ASP A 189 15.98 -7.79 -1.14
N ASN A 190 16.78 -8.07 -0.12
CA ASN A 190 17.53 -7.03 0.57
C ASN A 190 18.69 -6.45 -0.26
N ALA A 191 19.17 -7.16 -1.28
CA ALA A 191 20.19 -6.65 -2.19
C ALA A 191 19.60 -5.55 -3.07
N PHE A 192 18.45 -5.81 -3.68
CA PHE A 192 17.71 -4.82 -4.46
C PHE A 192 17.41 -3.54 -3.65
N TYR A 193 16.94 -3.66 -2.40
CA TYR A 193 16.63 -2.50 -1.59
C TYR A 193 17.87 -1.62 -1.31
N ARG A 194 19.05 -2.22 -1.09
CA ARG A 194 20.31 -1.49 -0.89
C ARG A 194 20.80 -0.84 -2.18
N GLU A 195 20.66 -1.54 -3.30
CA GLU A 195 20.97 -1.01 -4.62
C GLU A 195 20.05 0.18 -4.95
N TRP A 196 18.76 0.04 -4.72
CA TRP A 196 17.79 1.13 -4.89
C TRP A 196 18.09 2.33 -4.01
N ASP A 197 18.54 2.14 -2.77
CA ASP A 197 19.00 3.25 -1.92
C ASP A 197 20.12 4.04 -2.60
N ALA A 198 21.09 3.36 -3.18
CA ALA A 198 22.19 4.02 -3.88
C ALA A 198 21.72 4.74 -5.15
N ILE A 199 20.91 4.09 -5.99
CA ILE A 199 20.37 4.64 -7.24
C ILE A 199 19.48 5.85 -6.96
N SER A 200 18.56 5.73 -6.02
CA SER A 200 17.53 6.75 -5.77
C SER A 200 18.05 8.02 -5.09
N ARG A 201 19.32 8.07 -4.68
CA ARG A 201 19.98 9.29 -4.19
C ARG A 201 20.14 10.35 -5.28
N ASP A 202 20.37 9.91 -6.51
CA ASP A 202 20.55 10.77 -7.68
C ASP A 202 19.33 10.68 -8.61
N ALA A 203 18.82 11.83 -9.05
CA ALA A 203 17.63 11.88 -9.89
C ALA A 203 17.91 11.29 -11.29
N ALA A 204 19.06 11.62 -11.89
CA ALA A 204 19.41 11.12 -13.22
C ALA A 204 19.67 9.61 -13.22
N ALA A 205 20.29 9.07 -12.17
CA ALA A 205 20.44 7.63 -11.99
C ALA A 205 19.08 6.94 -11.81
N THR A 206 18.16 7.58 -11.07
CA THR A 206 16.78 7.09 -10.90
C THR A 206 16.05 7.02 -12.24
N ASP A 207 16.14 8.07 -13.07
CA ASP A 207 15.50 8.11 -14.39
C ASP A 207 16.10 7.07 -15.35
N ALA A 208 17.43 6.89 -15.33
CA ALA A 208 18.09 5.84 -16.11
C ALA A 208 17.62 4.45 -15.71
N TRP A 209 17.50 4.19 -14.40
CA TRP A 209 16.98 2.93 -13.89
C TRP A 209 15.51 2.71 -14.31
N LEU A 210 14.64 3.72 -14.16
CA LEU A 210 13.24 3.64 -14.57
C LEU A 210 13.13 3.36 -16.07
N LYS A 211 13.99 4.00 -16.89
CA LYS A 211 14.03 3.74 -18.32
C LYS A 211 14.37 2.28 -18.59
N GLU A 212 15.43 1.77 -18.02
CA GLU A 212 15.98 0.44 -18.30
C GLU A 212 15.07 -0.69 -17.76
N TRP A 213 14.50 -0.51 -16.55
CA TRP A 213 13.81 -1.57 -15.82
C TRP A 213 12.28 -1.47 -15.85
N VAL A 214 11.75 -0.36 -16.34
CA VAL A 214 10.30 -0.14 -16.42
C VAL A 214 9.86 0.22 -17.84
N TYR A 215 10.40 1.29 -18.42
CA TYR A 215 9.86 1.83 -19.68
C TYR A 215 10.33 1.07 -20.92
N ASP A 216 11.55 0.54 -20.91
CA ASP A 216 12.12 -0.21 -22.04
C ASP A 216 11.72 -1.71 -22.00
N LEU A 217 11.02 -2.17 -20.97
CA LEU A 217 10.52 -3.54 -20.88
C LEU A 217 9.08 -3.62 -21.40
N PRO A 218 8.75 -4.61 -22.25
CA PRO A 218 7.42 -4.74 -22.84
C PRO A 218 6.36 -5.19 -21.84
N ASP A 219 6.76 -5.96 -20.83
CA ASP A 219 5.86 -6.54 -19.82
C ASP A 219 6.61 -7.00 -18.57
N ARG A 220 5.86 -7.52 -17.60
CA ARG A 220 6.40 -8.03 -16.34
C ARG A 220 7.22 -9.31 -16.53
N ALA A 221 6.88 -10.15 -17.51
CA ALA A 221 7.62 -11.37 -17.79
C ALA A 221 9.07 -11.03 -18.24
N ALA A 222 9.24 -9.98 -19.04
CA ALA A 222 10.55 -9.47 -19.41
C ALA A 222 11.36 -8.94 -18.22
N TYR A 223 10.67 -8.31 -17.25
CA TYR A 223 11.30 -7.89 -15.98
C TYR A 223 11.81 -9.10 -15.20
N VAL A 224 10.97 -10.11 -15.01
CA VAL A 224 11.34 -11.33 -14.27
C VAL A 224 12.50 -12.06 -14.97
N ALA A 225 12.46 -12.20 -16.30
CA ALA A 225 13.53 -12.82 -17.07
C ALA A 225 14.86 -12.05 -17.00
N LYS A 226 14.82 -10.72 -16.90
CA LYS A 226 16.01 -9.87 -16.76
C LYS A 226 16.58 -9.91 -15.36
N PHE A 227 15.72 -10.11 -14.37
CA PHE A 227 16.09 -10.17 -12.97
C PHE A 227 16.79 -11.50 -12.60
N GLY A 228 16.46 -12.60 -13.26
CA GLY A 228 16.99 -13.95 -13.05
C GLY A 228 16.08 -14.81 -12.24
#